data_8a93f1e3615502526ceefe29f186fdeb
#
_entry.id   8a93f1e3615502526ceefe29f186fdeb
#
_cell.length_a   1.000
_cell.length_b   1.000
_cell.length_c   1.000
_cell.angle_alpha   90.00
_cell.angle_beta   90.00
_cell.angle_gamma   90.00
#
_symmetry.space_group_name_H-M   'P 1'
#
loop_
_entity.id
_entity.type
_entity.pdbx_description
1 polymer ?
#
loop_
_entity_poly.entity_id
_entity_poly.type
_entity_poly.pdbx_seq_one_letter_code
_entity_poly.pdbx_strand_id
1 'polypeptide(L)'
;MLITPKLLTFFFIENTTYDIILTRIGSEFMNNYYQMSEKETLKKLKTTKEGLTTKEAVKRIKLYGKNSLPKSKQKSYIQVFFSEFKNPICYILLITLTLSFIIGEYVDAIFILFVVLIDALLGSVQEYKSSKSAEALKKIVKVEAKVLRDNKEVIIESSDLTIGDIVYLESGNIVPADLRLLVVNSLEVDESILTGESIPREKHTKKITKEVTINDRTNMCYLGTNITRGRAIGIVTSISKDTEIGSIAKEVLNSSRTLTPLQIRMNKFTKDLSLIAAVLAIIVTFILYIKGYTAKEIFFLVIALSVSAIPEGLPVVITLALSISSDKMAKKNVIVKKLNAVEALGSTTLIASDKTGTLTLNEQTVKKIVLPNNDTYIVTGEGYNGIGKIEGKNLNKVKNIIKEGLYNNEATLSLQNDEWVSFGDSMDIALLSLGYKYGLENTDLRTNVIDRIPYESDNGYSVAFYKEQDDMYITIKGDLEKVLKFTKKTTNKEKIRKQNELLASDGYRVLAFASAKITSFKQKDIYKESDIPILKFSGLVAFLDPIRPDAKEAVEKCKSAGIKVVMITGD
;
A
#
# COMPACT_ATOMS: atom_id res chain seq x y z
N MET A 1 -13.76 27.67 -52.41
CA MET A 1 -14.77 26.84 -51.76
C MET A 1 -14.34 26.73 -50.28
N LEU A 2 -14.94 27.60 -49.44
CA LEU A 2 -14.57 27.78 -48.02
C LEU A 2 -15.23 26.67 -47.20
N ILE A 3 -14.45 25.79 -46.63
CA ILE A 3 -14.92 24.80 -45.67
C ILE A 3 -15.01 25.49 -44.30
N THR A 4 -16.23 25.66 -43.82
CA THR A 4 -16.56 26.37 -42.59
C THR A 4 -16.10 25.62 -41.35
N PRO A 5 -15.68 26.33 -40.27
CA PRO A 5 -15.13 25.73 -39.03
C PRO A 5 -16.12 24.88 -38.22
N LYS A 6 -17.39 24.79 -38.59
CA LYS A 6 -18.42 24.05 -37.85
C LYS A 6 -18.38 22.54 -38.01
N LEU A 7 -17.71 21.99 -39.03
CA LEU A 7 -17.62 20.52 -39.20
C LEU A 7 -16.49 19.88 -38.36
N LEU A 8 -15.45 20.61 -37.98
CA LEU A 8 -14.40 20.10 -37.14
C LEU A 8 -14.81 20.00 -35.65
N THR A 9 -15.73 20.86 -35.19
CA THR A 9 -16.23 20.83 -33.80
C THR A 9 -17.18 19.65 -33.56
N PHE A 10 -17.90 19.19 -34.58
CA PHE A 10 -18.83 18.06 -34.45
C PHE A 10 -18.10 16.69 -34.31
N PHE A 11 -16.99 16.51 -35.02
CA PHE A 11 -16.19 15.26 -34.93
C PHE A 11 -15.39 15.14 -33.64
N PHE A 12 -15.02 16.24 -32.99
CA PHE A 12 -14.32 16.22 -31.71
C PHE A 12 -15.27 16.03 -30.51
N ILE A 13 -16.53 16.46 -30.61
CA ILE A 13 -17.52 16.33 -29.56
C ILE A 13 -18.13 14.92 -29.53
N GLU A 14 -18.30 14.25 -30.65
CA GLU A 14 -18.80 12.87 -30.68
C GLU A 14 -17.81 11.86 -30.08
N ASN A 15 -16.52 11.98 -30.36
CA ASN A 15 -15.53 11.05 -29.80
C ASN A 15 -15.32 11.22 -28.28
N THR A 16 -15.34 12.45 -27.75
CA THR A 16 -15.24 12.68 -26.30
C THR A 16 -16.49 12.26 -25.54
N THR A 17 -17.67 12.40 -26.13
CA THR A 17 -18.94 11.98 -25.49
C THR A 17 -19.09 10.45 -25.50
N TYR A 18 -18.67 9.78 -26.58
CA TYR A 18 -18.61 8.31 -26.63
C TYR A 18 -17.60 7.71 -25.68
N ASP A 19 -16.42 8.29 -25.52
CA ASP A 19 -15.41 7.85 -24.56
C ASP A 19 -15.84 8.11 -23.11
N ILE A 20 -16.54 9.22 -22.83
CA ILE A 20 -17.09 9.51 -21.50
C ILE A 20 -18.29 8.58 -21.20
N ILE A 21 -19.14 8.27 -22.17
CA ILE A 21 -20.26 7.34 -22.01
C ILE A 21 -19.75 5.90 -21.87
N LEU A 22 -18.77 5.47 -22.66
CA LEU A 22 -18.15 4.14 -22.55
C LEU A 22 -17.34 3.97 -21.26
N THR A 23 -16.65 5.02 -20.76
CA THR A 23 -15.97 4.98 -19.46
C THR A 23 -16.97 4.99 -18.30
N ARG A 24 -18.05 5.74 -18.39
CA ARG A 24 -19.09 5.78 -17.36
C ARG A 24 -19.94 4.51 -17.31
N ILE A 25 -20.30 3.95 -18.46
CA ILE A 25 -20.97 2.63 -18.56
C ILE A 25 -20.01 1.52 -18.11
N GLY A 26 -18.71 1.60 -18.40
CA GLY A 26 -17.69 0.66 -17.92
C GLY A 26 -17.53 0.69 -16.41
N SER A 27 -17.50 1.86 -15.78
CA SER A 27 -17.30 2.01 -14.33
C SER A 27 -18.54 1.66 -13.49
N GLU A 28 -19.74 1.92 -13.98
CA GLU A 28 -20.99 1.52 -13.29
C GLU A 28 -21.27 0.00 -13.38
N PHE A 29 -20.75 -0.69 -14.40
CA PHE A 29 -20.95 -2.14 -14.57
C PHE A 29 -19.90 -3.01 -13.85
N MET A 30 -18.76 -2.48 -13.40
CA MET A 30 -17.65 -3.29 -12.90
C MET A 30 -17.64 -3.52 -11.38
N ASN A 31 -18.34 -2.73 -10.57
CA ASN A 31 -18.13 -2.75 -9.12
C ASN A 31 -19.13 -3.56 -8.27
N ASN A 32 -20.12 -4.25 -8.84
CA ASN A 32 -21.19 -4.87 -8.06
C ASN A 32 -21.14 -6.40 -7.97
N TYR A 33 -19.97 -7.03 -8.20
CA TYR A 33 -19.85 -8.49 -8.09
C TYR A 33 -20.08 -9.01 -6.66
N TYR A 34 -19.78 -8.21 -5.64
CA TYR A 34 -20.09 -8.55 -4.24
C TYR A 34 -21.59 -8.64 -3.96
N GLN A 35 -22.42 -7.96 -4.77
CA GLN A 35 -23.88 -8.01 -4.70
C GLN A 35 -24.49 -9.14 -5.55
N MET A 36 -23.66 -9.99 -6.16
CA MET A 36 -24.08 -11.11 -6.98
C MET A 36 -23.84 -12.44 -6.27
N SER A 37 -24.74 -13.40 -6.49
CA SER A 37 -24.50 -14.78 -6.12
C SER A 37 -23.41 -15.39 -7.03
N GLU A 38 -22.84 -16.52 -6.62
CA GLU A 38 -21.86 -17.27 -7.40
C GLU A 38 -22.37 -17.60 -8.81
N LYS A 39 -23.64 -18.08 -8.90
CA LYS A 39 -24.28 -18.42 -10.18
C LYS A 39 -24.47 -17.20 -11.09
N GLU A 40 -24.90 -16.07 -10.54
CA GLU A 40 -25.04 -14.82 -11.27
C GLU A 40 -23.71 -14.31 -11.80
N THR A 41 -22.65 -14.41 -10.98
CA THR A 41 -21.28 -14.01 -11.37
C THR A 41 -20.73 -14.87 -12.50
N LEU A 42 -20.82 -16.21 -12.38
CA LEU A 42 -20.40 -17.13 -13.43
C LEU A 42 -21.13 -16.87 -14.76
N LYS A 43 -22.46 -16.66 -14.70
CA LYS A 43 -23.29 -16.36 -15.88
C LYS A 43 -22.89 -15.03 -16.53
N LYS A 44 -22.69 -13.97 -15.71
CA LYS A 44 -22.28 -12.64 -16.21
C LYS A 44 -20.91 -12.67 -16.87
N LEU A 45 -19.97 -13.40 -16.29
CA LEU A 45 -18.60 -13.55 -16.81
C LEU A 45 -18.48 -14.63 -17.90
N LYS A 46 -19.59 -15.29 -18.24
CA LYS A 46 -19.63 -16.38 -19.26
C LYS A 46 -18.53 -17.42 -19.01
N THR A 47 -18.44 -17.87 -17.76
CA THR A 47 -17.48 -18.88 -17.29
C THR A 47 -18.22 -20.00 -16.59
N THR A 48 -17.70 -21.22 -16.65
CA THR A 48 -18.24 -22.39 -15.95
C THR A 48 -17.36 -22.75 -14.75
N LYS A 49 -17.83 -23.69 -13.91
CA LYS A 49 -17.02 -24.17 -12.77
C LYS A 49 -15.78 -24.96 -13.20
N GLU A 50 -15.74 -25.42 -14.42
CA GLU A 50 -14.62 -26.13 -15.06
C GLU A 50 -13.54 -25.16 -15.59
N GLY A 51 -13.75 -23.86 -15.43
CA GLY A 51 -12.83 -22.81 -15.87
C GLY A 51 -12.99 -22.43 -17.35
N LEU A 52 -12.13 -21.52 -17.81
CA LEU A 52 -12.04 -21.12 -19.22
C LEU A 52 -11.24 -22.15 -20.02
N THR A 53 -11.56 -22.26 -21.32
CA THR A 53 -10.61 -22.94 -22.23
C THR A 53 -9.41 -22.04 -22.49
N THR A 54 -8.24 -22.65 -22.74
CA THR A 54 -7.03 -21.90 -23.08
C THR A 54 -7.24 -20.98 -24.29
N LYS A 55 -8.01 -21.41 -25.29
CA LYS A 55 -8.36 -20.60 -26.47
C LYS A 55 -9.17 -19.36 -26.09
N GLU A 56 -10.17 -19.51 -25.22
CA GLU A 56 -10.99 -18.39 -24.75
C GLU A 56 -10.17 -17.43 -23.87
N ALA A 57 -9.30 -17.95 -22.99
CA ALA A 57 -8.41 -17.13 -22.18
C ALA A 57 -7.49 -16.25 -23.04
N VAL A 58 -6.85 -16.81 -24.07
CA VAL A 58 -6.01 -16.06 -25.01
C VAL A 58 -6.82 -14.98 -25.77
N LYS A 59 -8.07 -15.28 -26.15
CA LYS A 59 -8.95 -14.32 -26.81
C LYS A 59 -9.30 -13.17 -25.85
N ARG A 60 -9.59 -13.46 -24.58
CA ARG A 60 -9.89 -12.45 -23.55
C ARG A 60 -8.66 -11.60 -23.21
N ILE A 61 -7.46 -12.19 -23.14
CA ILE A 61 -6.21 -11.45 -22.96
C ILE A 61 -5.99 -10.45 -24.10
N LYS A 62 -6.31 -10.82 -25.35
CA LYS A 62 -6.24 -9.87 -26.48
C LYS A 62 -7.28 -8.75 -26.36
N LEU A 63 -8.45 -9.02 -25.79
CA LEU A 63 -9.55 -8.04 -25.65
C LEU A 63 -9.32 -7.11 -24.45
N TYR A 64 -9.02 -7.65 -23.27
CA TYR A 64 -8.91 -6.91 -22.01
C TYR A 64 -7.48 -6.46 -21.69
N GLY A 65 -6.48 -6.99 -22.40
CA GLY A 65 -5.06 -6.76 -22.11
C GLY A 65 -4.51 -7.73 -21.07
N LYS A 66 -3.20 -7.54 -20.75
CA LYS A 66 -2.52 -8.30 -19.70
C LYS A 66 -2.85 -7.76 -18.31
N ASN A 67 -2.87 -8.62 -17.30
CA ASN A 67 -3.02 -8.24 -15.91
C ASN A 67 -1.70 -7.64 -15.36
N SER A 68 -1.45 -6.40 -15.71
CA SER A 68 -0.29 -5.64 -15.25
C SER A 68 -0.70 -4.21 -14.93
N LEU A 69 -0.25 -3.69 -13.81
CA LEU A 69 -0.53 -2.31 -13.42
C LEU A 69 -0.03 -1.33 -14.49
N PRO A 70 -0.74 -0.23 -14.73
CA PRO A 70 -0.36 0.74 -15.75
C PRO A 70 1.03 1.30 -15.45
N LYS A 71 1.93 1.16 -16.41
CA LYS A 71 3.27 1.76 -16.36
C LYS A 71 3.22 3.09 -17.10
N SER A 72 3.91 4.11 -16.60
CA SER A 72 4.12 5.33 -17.37
C SER A 72 4.82 4.96 -18.69
N LYS A 73 4.22 5.30 -19.84
CA LYS A 73 4.85 5.06 -21.14
C LYS A 73 6.19 5.82 -21.18
N GLN A 74 7.27 5.08 -21.30
CA GLN A 74 8.57 5.72 -21.57
C GLN A 74 8.56 6.31 -22.97
N LYS A 75 9.05 7.54 -23.07
CA LYS A 75 9.29 8.14 -24.38
C LYS A 75 10.49 7.42 -25.01
N SER A 76 10.36 7.04 -26.26
CA SER A 76 11.51 6.58 -27.06
C SER A 76 12.56 7.69 -27.13
N TYR A 77 13.84 7.32 -27.30
CA TYR A 77 14.92 8.29 -27.50
C TYR A 77 14.58 9.32 -28.58
N ILE A 78 14.00 8.86 -29.69
CA ILE A 78 13.53 9.72 -30.79
C ILE A 78 12.44 10.69 -30.35
N GLN A 79 11.50 10.24 -29.52
CA GLN A 79 10.44 11.11 -28.98
C GLN A 79 11.00 12.14 -27.99
N VAL A 80 12.01 11.77 -27.20
CA VAL A 80 12.72 12.71 -26.32
C VAL A 80 13.45 13.75 -27.16
N PHE A 81 14.19 13.34 -28.19
CA PHE A 81 14.90 14.23 -29.09
C PHE A 81 13.95 15.26 -29.76
N PHE A 82 12.83 14.82 -30.30
CA PHE A 82 11.86 15.75 -30.88
C PHE A 82 11.11 16.60 -29.82
N SER A 83 11.08 16.18 -28.57
CA SER A 83 10.50 17.00 -27.51
C SER A 83 11.37 18.19 -27.11
N GLU A 84 12.69 18.15 -27.34
CA GLU A 84 13.61 19.26 -27.10
C GLU A 84 13.32 20.46 -28.01
N PHE A 85 12.86 20.22 -29.26
CA PHE A 85 12.45 21.29 -30.16
C PHE A 85 11.21 22.07 -29.71
N LYS A 86 10.50 21.60 -28.65
CA LYS A 86 9.39 22.34 -28.04
C LYS A 86 9.84 23.34 -26.98
N ASN A 87 11.13 23.45 -26.74
CA ASN A 87 11.69 24.43 -25.83
C ASN A 87 11.55 25.84 -26.44
N PRO A 88 11.11 26.88 -25.67
CA PRO A 88 11.02 28.25 -26.18
C PRO A 88 12.30 28.78 -26.83
N ILE A 89 13.45 28.35 -26.31
CA ILE A 89 14.76 28.71 -26.84
C ILE A 89 14.94 28.19 -28.26
N CYS A 90 14.61 26.92 -28.53
CA CYS A 90 14.66 26.34 -29.86
C CYS A 90 13.75 27.05 -30.84
N TYR A 91 12.59 27.56 -30.41
CA TYR A 91 11.74 28.37 -31.29
C TYR A 91 12.43 29.69 -31.73
N ILE A 92 13.10 30.37 -30.79
CA ILE A 92 13.86 31.60 -31.11
C ILE A 92 14.96 31.28 -32.11
N LEU A 93 15.76 30.24 -31.88
CA LEU A 93 16.84 29.80 -32.76
C LEU A 93 16.32 29.37 -34.15
N LEU A 94 15.18 28.67 -34.23
CA LEU A 94 14.55 28.26 -35.49
C LEU A 94 14.03 29.45 -36.27
N ILE A 95 13.45 30.46 -35.60
CA ILE A 95 13.03 31.71 -36.24
C ILE A 95 14.26 32.43 -36.79
N THR A 96 15.33 32.54 -35.98
CA THR A 96 16.58 33.17 -36.42
C THR A 96 17.21 32.44 -37.60
N LEU A 97 17.28 31.13 -37.55
CA LEU A 97 17.75 30.29 -38.65
C LEU A 97 16.96 30.57 -39.94
N THR A 98 15.63 30.61 -39.83
CA THR A 98 14.77 30.87 -40.98
C THR A 98 15.00 32.27 -41.57
N LEU A 99 15.14 33.29 -40.71
CA LEU A 99 15.40 34.67 -41.13
C LEU A 99 16.81 34.82 -41.73
N SER A 100 17.85 34.21 -41.13
CA SER A 100 19.22 34.18 -41.70
C SER A 100 19.23 33.56 -43.09
N PHE A 101 18.47 32.47 -43.28
CA PHE A 101 18.35 31.82 -44.59
C PHE A 101 17.66 32.74 -45.64
N ILE A 102 16.58 33.44 -45.27
CA ILE A 102 15.85 34.37 -46.14
C ILE A 102 16.73 35.57 -46.53
N ILE A 103 17.55 36.07 -45.60
CA ILE A 103 18.45 37.21 -45.83
C ILE A 103 19.65 36.82 -46.68
N GLY A 104 19.91 35.52 -46.90
CA GLY A 104 21.03 35.02 -47.70
C GLY A 104 22.31 34.76 -46.91
N GLU A 105 22.26 34.80 -45.55
CA GLU A 105 23.40 34.51 -44.68
C GLU A 105 23.45 33.00 -44.37
N TYR A 106 23.81 32.23 -45.39
CA TYR A 106 23.77 30.76 -45.31
C TYR A 106 24.78 30.19 -44.32
N VAL A 107 25.94 30.84 -44.10
CA VAL A 107 26.96 30.40 -43.16
C VAL A 107 26.42 30.48 -41.73
N ASP A 108 25.78 31.59 -41.37
CA ASP A 108 25.19 31.80 -40.06
C ASP A 108 23.99 30.86 -39.83
N ALA A 109 23.16 30.68 -40.88
CA ALA A 109 22.05 29.71 -40.80
C ALA A 109 22.54 28.29 -40.52
N ILE A 110 23.60 27.83 -41.22
CA ILE A 110 24.20 26.51 -40.99
C ILE A 110 24.78 26.41 -39.55
N PHE A 111 25.44 27.46 -39.08
CA PHE A 111 25.99 27.47 -37.71
C PHE A 111 24.89 27.39 -36.65
N ILE A 112 23.79 28.16 -36.80
CA ILE A 112 22.63 28.11 -35.92
C ILE A 112 21.99 26.73 -35.93
N LEU A 113 21.82 26.11 -37.11
CA LEU A 113 21.31 24.76 -37.24
C LEU A 113 22.16 23.76 -36.47
N PHE A 114 23.50 23.88 -36.59
CA PHE A 114 24.44 23.01 -35.86
C PHE A 114 24.29 23.15 -34.34
N VAL A 115 24.17 24.37 -33.83
CA VAL A 115 23.95 24.65 -32.40
C VAL A 115 22.63 24.03 -31.93
N VAL A 116 21.53 24.22 -32.64
CA VAL A 116 20.21 23.65 -32.31
C VAL A 116 20.26 22.12 -32.29
N LEU A 117 20.97 21.49 -33.23
CA LEU A 117 21.10 20.03 -33.25
C LEU A 117 21.95 19.51 -32.11
N ILE A 118 23.05 20.19 -31.75
CA ILE A 118 23.88 19.81 -30.57
C ILE A 118 23.09 19.95 -29.30
N ASP A 119 22.38 21.05 -29.09
CA ASP A 119 21.58 21.29 -27.90
C ASP A 119 20.48 20.21 -27.74
N ALA A 120 19.72 19.94 -28.81
CA ALA A 120 18.72 18.88 -28.83
C ALA A 120 19.33 17.48 -28.55
N LEU A 121 20.54 17.21 -29.07
CA LEU A 121 21.25 15.94 -28.84
C LEU A 121 21.67 15.82 -27.37
N LEU A 122 22.31 16.85 -26.82
CA LEU A 122 22.76 16.86 -25.43
C LEU A 122 21.57 16.73 -24.43
N GLY A 123 20.52 17.52 -24.63
CA GLY A 123 19.29 17.46 -23.84
C GLY A 123 18.64 16.08 -23.90
N SER A 124 18.54 15.49 -25.11
CA SER A 124 17.94 14.16 -25.27
C SER A 124 18.74 13.03 -24.61
N VAL A 125 20.08 13.07 -24.71
CA VAL A 125 20.95 12.08 -24.02
C VAL A 125 20.76 12.17 -22.51
N GLN A 126 20.69 13.37 -21.98
CA GLN A 126 20.54 13.63 -20.55
C GLN A 126 19.16 13.18 -20.03
N GLU A 127 18.06 13.57 -20.68
CA GLU A 127 16.71 13.15 -20.28
C GLU A 127 16.54 11.63 -20.39
N TYR A 128 17.08 11.01 -21.45
CA TYR A 128 17.01 9.57 -21.64
C TYR A 128 17.80 8.79 -20.56
N LYS A 129 19.03 9.23 -20.24
CA LYS A 129 19.84 8.62 -19.17
C LYS A 129 19.16 8.74 -17.80
N SER A 130 18.59 9.90 -17.49
CA SER A 130 17.84 10.13 -16.24
C SER A 130 16.64 9.18 -16.13
N SER A 131 15.89 8.99 -17.21
CA SER A 131 14.73 8.09 -17.25
C SER A 131 15.10 6.62 -17.09
N LYS A 132 16.23 6.19 -17.68
CA LYS A 132 16.70 4.78 -17.64
C LYS A 132 17.22 4.36 -16.27
N SER A 133 17.90 5.24 -15.54
CA SER A 133 18.41 4.97 -14.20
C SER A 133 17.29 4.67 -13.20
N ALA A 134 16.11 5.28 -13.37
CA ALA A 134 14.93 5.02 -12.54
C ALA A 134 14.29 3.63 -12.80
N GLU A 135 14.55 2.99 -13.94
CA GLU A 135 13.95 1.71 -14.34
C GLU A 135 14.75 0.49 -13.87
N ALA A 136 16.07 0.61 -13.79
CA ALA A 136 16.96 -0.49 -13.38
C ALA A 136 16.64 -1.03 -11.96
N LEU A 137 15.96 -0.23 -11.14
CA LEU A 137 15.54 -0.58 -9.78
C LEU A 137 14.19 -1.30 -9.69
N LYS A 138 13.46 -1.45 -10.81
CA LYS A 138 12.15 -2.13 -10.86
C LYS A 138 12.28 -3.58 -11.32
N LYS A 139 13.11 -4.41 -10.67
CA LYS A 139 13.00 -5.86 -10.82
C LYS A 139 11.68 -6.30 -10.19
N ILE A 140 10.68 -6.54 -11.02
CA ILE A 140 9.36 -7.05 -10.62
C ILE A 140 9.56 -8.49 -10.17
N VAL A 141 9.20 -8.80 -8.93
CA VAL A 141 8.99 -10.16 -8.46
C VAL A 141 7.88 -10.75 -9.34
N LYS A 142 8.17 -11.83 -10.04
CA LYS A 142 7.17 -12.55 -10.84
C LYS A 142 6.21 -13.24 -9.87
N VAL A 143 4.95 -12.84 -9.89
CA VAL A 143 3.89 -13.47 -9.11
C VAL A 143 3.24 -14.53 -9.99
N GLU A 144 3.17 -15.76 -9.51
CA GLU A 144 2.50 -16.87 -10.18
C GLU A 144 1.08 -17.02 -9.64
N ALA A 145 0.19 -17.56 -10.46
CA ALA A 145 -1.19 -17.86 -10.10
C ALA A 145 -1.56 -19.28 -10.55
N LYS A 146 -2.20 -20.02 -9.66
CA LYS A 146 -2.75 -21.35 -9.94
C LYS A 146 -4.19 -21.18 -10.43
N VAL A 147 -4.45 -21.59 -11.66
CA VAL A 147 -5.75 -21.40 -12.33
C VAL A 147 -6.33 -22.73 -12.83
N LEU A 148 -7.65 -22.76 -13.01
CA LEU A 148 -8.36 -23.85 -13.65
C LEU A 148 -8.64 -23.48 -15.11
N ARG A 149 -7.96 -24.14 -16.05
CA ARG A 149 -8.19 -24.00 -17.49
C ARG A 149 -8.28 -25.39 -18.15
N ASP A 150 -9.18 -25.54 -19.11
CA ASP A 150 -9.44 -26.83 -19.78
C ASP A 150 -9.69 -27.97 -18.77
N ASN A 151 -10.39 -27.67 -17.67
CA ASN A 151 -10.65 -28.59 -16.54
C ASN A 151 -9.38 -29.17 -15.89
N LYS A 152 -8.25 -28.45 -15.97
CA LYS A 152 -6.96 -28.80 -15.35
C LYS A 152 -6.39 -27.63 -14.57
N GLU A 153 -5.77 -27.95 -13.45
CA GLU A 153 -5.00 -26.96 -12.67
C GLU A 153 -3.68 -26.66 -13.39
N VAL A 154 -3.44 -25.39 -13.68
CA VAL A 154 -2.24 -24.92 -14.37
C VAL A 154 -1.67 -23.72 -13.61
N ILE A 155 -0.35 -23.66 -13.46
CA ILE A 155 0.35 -22.49 -12.92
C ILE A 155 0.73 -21.59 -14.10
N ILE A 156 0.33 -20.32 -14.01
CA ILE A 156 0.63 -19.28 -15.01
C ILE A 156 1.24 -18.04 -14.35
N GLU A 157 1.92 -17.20 -15.13
CA GLU A 157 2.29 -15.86 -14.64
C GLU A 157 1.02 -15.05 -14.37
N SER A 158 0.94 -14.33 -13.25
CA SER A 158 -0.23 -13.50 -12.91
C SER A 158 -0.55 -12.46 -13.97
N SER A 159 0.44 -12.06 -14.78
CA SER A 159 0.27 -11.17 -15.93
C SER A 159 -0.61 -11.76 -17.05
N ASP A 160 -0.75 -13.07 -17.10
CA ASP A 160 -1.53 -13.80 -18.12
C ASP A 160 -2.92 -14.21 -17.60
N LEU A 161 -3.33 -13.71 -16.43
CA LEU A 161 -4.69 -13.80 -15.94
C LEU A 161 -5.64 -12.93 -16.76
N THR A 162 -6.86 -13.40 -16.91
CA THR A 162 -7.92 -12.66 -17.59
C THR A 162 -9.25 -12.74 -16.86
N ILE A 163 -10.15 -11.81 -17.16
CA ILE A 163 -11.49 -11.77 -16.57
C ILE A 163 -12.22 -13.09 -16.85
N GLY A 164 -12.72 -13.72 -15.78
CA GLY A 164 -13.40 -15.00 -15.81
C GLY A 164 -12.50 -16.22 -15.56
N ASP A 165 -11.19 -16.07 -15.39
CA ASP A 165 -10.35 -17.18 -14.91
C ASP A 165 -10.76 -17.60 -13.49
N ILE A 166 -10.70 -18.91 -13.23
CA ILE A 166 -10.89 -19.45 -11.88
C ILE A 166 -9.51 -19.64 -11.24
N VAL A 167 -9.31 -19.04 -10.09
CA VAL A 167 -8.03 -18.98 -9.36
C VAL A 167 -8.16 -19.73 -8.05
N TYR A 168 -7.17 -20.57 -7.74
CA TYR A 168 -6.99 -21.21 -6.45
C TYR A 168 -6.13 -20.34 -5.56
N LEU A 169 -6.59 -20.12 -4.33
CA LEU A 169 -5.94 -19.32 -3.31
C LEU A 169 -5.61 -20.18 -2.11
N GLU A 170 -4.38 -20.07 -1.60
CA GLU A 170 -3.88 -20.80 -0.43
C GLU A 170 -3.13 -19.85 0.49
N SER A 171 -3.05 -20.20 1.77
CA SER A 171 -2.27 -19.45 2.76
C SER A 171 -0.84 -19.18 2.27
N GLY A 172 -0.37 -17.93 2.43
CA GLY A 172 0.92 -17.45 1.92
C GLY A 172 0.90 -16.93 0.49
N ASN A 173 -0.21 -17.09 -0.26
CA ASN A 173 -0.33 -16.51 -1.59
C ASN A 173 -0.62 -15.01 -1.53
N ILE A 174 -0.14 -14.27 -2.53
CA ILE A 174 -0.60 -12.92 -2.86
C ILE A 174 -1.75 -13.04 -3.84
N VAL A 175 -2.85 -12.35 -3.57
CA VAL A 175 -4.03 -12.32 -4.46
C VAL A 175 -3.64 -11.68 -5.81
N PRO A 176 -3.77 -12.39 -6.93
CA PRO A 176 -3.17 -11.97 -8.20
C PRO A 176 -4.05 -11.04 -9.04
N ALA A 177 -5.33 -10.86 -8.69
CA ALA A 177 -6.31 -10.00 -9.36
C ALA A 177 -7.49 -9.75 -8.42
N ASP A 178 -8.45 -8.90 -8.76
CA ASP A 178 -9.69 -8.81 -7.98
C ASP A 178 -10.58 -10.02 -8.27
N LEU A 179 -11.00 -10.69 -7.22
CA LEU A 179 -11.69 -11.97 -7.28
C LEU A 179 -13.02 -11.91 -6.54
N ARG A 180 -14.08 -12.51 -7.11
CA ARG A 180 -15.29 -12.91 -6.41
C ARG A 180 -15.12 -14.34 -5.92
N LEU A 181 -15.25 -14.58 -4.62
CA LEU A 181 -15.08 -15.89 -4.02
C LEU A 181 -16.24 -16.82 -4.36
N LEU A 182 -15.93 -18.04 -4.80
CA LEU A 182 -16.89 -19.10 -5.15
C LEU A 182 -16.92 -20.21 -4.10
N VAL A 183 -15.77 -20.53 -3.52
CA VAL A 183 -15.63 -21.51 -2.44
C VAL A 183 -14.65 -20.94 -1.43
N VAL A 184 -14.98 -21.05 -0.16
CA VAL A 184 -14.13 -20.58 0.95
C VAL A 184 -14.04 -21.66 2.00
N ASN A 185 -12.84 -21.89 2.50
CA ASN A 185 -12.56 -22.77 3.62
C ASN A 185 -11.65 -22.04 4.61
N SER A 186 -12.25 -21.41 5.63
CA SER A 186 -11.57 -20.64 6.69
C SER A 186 -10.54 -19.63 6.14
N LEU A 187 -10.93 -18.88 5.09
CA LEU A 187 -10.06 -17.92 4.45
C LEU A 187 -9.98 -16.61 5.24
N GLU A 188 -8.78 -16.20 5.57
CA GLU A 188 -8.47 -14.89 6.13
C GLU A 188 -7.48 -14.16 5.22
N VAL A 189 -7.73 -12.87 4.98
CA VAL A 189 -6.95 -12.05 4.05
C VAL A 189 -6.53 -10.75 4.74
N ASP A 190 -5.24 -10.47 4.71
CA ASP A 190 -4.69 -9.17 5.09
C ASP A 190 -4.90 -8.18 3.95
N GLU A 191 -5.82 -7.24 4.17
CA GLU A 191 -6.18 -6.18 3.24
C GLU A 191 -5.59 -4.81 3.63
N SER A 192 -4.60 -4.79 4.51
CA SER A 192 -3.98 -3.55 5.04
C SER A 192 -3.48 -2.61 3.95
N ILE A 193 -3.05 -3.14 2.81
CA ILE A 193 -2.61 -2.34 1.65
C ILE A 193 -3.74 -1.46 1.06
N LEU A 194 -5.00 -1.85 1.24
CA LEU A 194 -6.17 -1.11 0.76
C LEU A 194 -6.88 -0.33 1.87
N THR A 195 -6.93 -0.92 3.07
CA THR A 195 -7.76 -0.45 4.17
C THR A 195 -6.98 0.28 5.25
N GLY A 196 -5.66 0.03 5.33
CA GLY A 196 -4.80 0.48 6.42
C GLY A 196 -4.98 -0.32 7.72
N GLU A 197 -5.93 -1.27 7.78
CA GLU A 197 -6.17 -2.10 8.95
C GLU A 197 -5.32 -3.37 8.91
N SER A 198 -4.54 -3.62 9.97
CA SER A 198 -3.61 -4.76 10.06
C SER A 198 -4.26 -6.09 10.47
N ILE A 199 -5.56 -6.09 10.82
CA ILE A 199 -6.27 -7.29 11.23
C ILE A 199 -6.76 -8.02 9.98
N PRO A 200 -6.36 -9.29 9.76
CA PRO A 200 -6.88 -10.08 8.65
C PRO A 200 -8.40 -10.20 8.71
N ARG A 201 -9.04 -10.11 7.57
CA ARG A 201 -10.50 -10.21 7.44
C ARG A 201 -10.90 -11.62 7.04
N GLU A 202 -11.83 -12.21 7.79
CA GLU A 202 -12.46 -13.47 7.41
C GLU A 202 -13.35 -13.26 6.18
N LYS A 203 -13.27 -14.22 5.25
CA LYS A 203 -13.98 -14.17 3.98
C LYS A 203 -15.04 -15.26 3.86
N HIS A 204 -16.11 -14.98 3.14
CA HIS A 204 -17.18 -15.92 2.87
C HIS A 204 -17.75 -15.78 1.44
N THR A 205 -18.62 -16.69 1.02
CA THR A 205 -19.22 -16.65 -0.33
C THR A 205 -20.58 -15.98 -0.38
N LYS A 206 -21.19 -15.66 0.75
CA LYS A 206 -22.55 -15.12 0.83
C LYS A 206 -22.68 -13.79 0.05
N LYS A 207 -23.77 -13.63 -0.69
CA LYS A 207 -24.13 -12.40 -1.39
C LYS A 207 -24.37 -11.26 -0.39
N ILE A 208 -23.79 -10.10 -0.64
CA ILE A 208 -23.99 -8.88 0.15
C ILE A 208 -25.02 -8.03 -0.57
N THR A 209 -26.18 -7.81 0.04
CA THR A 209 -27.30 -7.12 -0.62
C THR A 209 -27.27 -5.60 -0.47
N LYS A 210 -26.57 -5.11 0.55
CA LYS A 210 -26.42 -3.68 0.84
C LYS A 210 -25.20 -3.13 0.12
N GLU A 211 -25.20 -1.83 -0.14
CA GLU A 211 -24.01 -1.12 -0.55
C GLU A 211 -23.09 -0.97 0.67
N VAL A 212 -21.85 -1.43 0.53
CA VAL A 212 -20.87 -1.47 1.61
C VAL A 212 -19.51 -0.99 1.11
N THR A 213 -18.67 -0.54 2.04
CA THR A 213 -17.30 -0.14 1.77
C THR A 213 -16.44 -1.34 1.37
N ILE A 214 -15.23 -1.10 0.86
CA ILE A 214 -14.30 -2.17 0.46
C ILE A 214 -14.03 -3.13 1.63
N ASN A 215 -13.84 -2.60 2.83
CA ASN A 215 -13.57 -3.35 4.06
C ASN A 215 -14.65 -4.40 4.39
N ASP A 216 -15.89 -4.11 4.02
CA ASP A 216 -17.05 -4.95 4.36
C ASP A 216 -17.43 -5.89 3.22
N ARG A 217 -16.71 -5.86 2.08
CA ARG A 217 -16.94 -6.79 0.96
C ARG A 217 -16.26 -8.13 1.23
N THR A 218 -16.72 -8.82 2.24
CA THR A 218 -16.15 -10.08 2.74
C THR A 218 -16.23 -11.25 1.77
N ASN A 219 -16.91 -11.12 0.64
CA ASN A 219 -17.00 -12.12 -0.42
C ASN A 219 -16.11 -11.80 -1.64
N MET A 220 -15.23 -10.82 -1.51
CA MET A 220 -14.25 -10.42 -2.52
C MET A 220 -12.83 -10.56 -1.96
N CYS A 221 -11.85 -10.76 -2.84
CA CYS A 221 -10.41 -10.57 -2.56
C CYS A 221 -9.83 -9.63 -3.61
N TYR A 222 -8.85 -8.84 -3.24
CA TYR A 222 -8.31 -7.75 -4.05
C TYR A 222 -6.85 -7.97 -4.43
N LEU A 223 -6.47 -7.50 -5.61
CA LEU A 223 -5.09 -7.55 -6.09
C LEU A 223 -4.10 -7.05 -5.04
N GLY A 224 -3.03 -7.83 -4.81
CA GLY A 224 -1.90 -7.44 -3.95
C GLY A 224 -2.11 -7.64 -2.45
N THR A 225 -3.28 -8.10 -2.01
CA THR A 225 -3.53 -8.50 -0.61
C THR A 225 -2.96 -9.88 -0.31
N ASN A 226 -2.65 -10.17 0.95
CA ASN A 226 -2.01 -11.42 1.36
C ASN A 226 -3.00 -12.38 2.03
N ILE A 227 -2.94 -13.66 1.68
CA ILE A 227 -3.74 -14.69 2.34
C ILE A 227 -2.98 -15.18 3.57
N THR A 228 -3.52 -14.89 4.75
CA THR A 228 -2.90 -15.25 6.02
C THR A 228 -3.30 -16.67 6.44
N ARG A 229 -4.52 -17.11 6.11
CA ARG A 229 -5.03 -18.43 6.50
C ARG A 229 -6.03 -18.98 5.50
N GLY A 230 -6.16 -20.30 5.44
CA GLY A 230 -7.22 -21.01 4.72
C GLY A 230 -6.99 -21.16 3.23
N ARG A 231 -8.06 -21.50 2.52
CA ARG A 231 -8.08 -21.74 1.08
C ARG A 231 -9.36 -21.21 0.47
N ALA A 232 -9.30 -20.81 -0.80
CA ALA A 232 -10.49 -20.43 -1.53
C ALA A 232 -10.35 -20.69 -3.03
N ILE A 233 -11.48 -20.68 -3.71
CA ILE A 233 -11.56 -20.62 -5.16
C ILE A 233 -12.31 -19.34 -5.50
N GLY A 234 -11.71 -18.51 -6.33
CA GLY A 234 -12.29 -17.25 -6.77
C GLY A 234 -12.34 -17.14 -8.29
N ILE A 235 -13.24 -16.33 -8.81
CA ILE A 235 -13.31 -15.98 -10.23
C ILE A 235 -12.81 -14.54 -10.42
N VAL A 236 -11.92 -14.33 -11.40
CA VAL A 236 -11.38 -13.02 -11.74
C VAL A 236 -12.48 -12.10 -12.25
N THR A 237 -12.71 -11.00 -11.55
CA THR A 237 -13.71 -9.98 -11.88
C THR A 237 -13.10 -8.76 -12.53
N SER A 238 -11.86 -8.39 -12.12
CA SER A 238 -11.14 -7.23 -12.64
C SER A 238 -9.64 -7.51 -12.71
N ILE A 239 -8.97 -6.91 -13.68
CA ILE A 239 -7.52 -7.04 -13.91
C ILE A 239 -6.88 -5.68 -14.15
N SER A 240 -5.57 -5.55 -13.95
CA SER A 240 -4.79 -4.37 -14.32
C SER A 240 -5.31 -3.05 -13.71
N LYS A 241 -5.57 -2.07 -14.56
CA LYS A 241 -6.05 -0.72 -14.20
C LYS A 241 -7.48 -0.68 -13.63
N ASP A 242 -8.24 -1.75 -13.83
CA ASP A 242 -9.65 -1.85 -13.45
C ASP A 242 -9.84 -2.58 -12.10
N THR A 243 -8.73 -3.01 -11.45
CA THR A 243 -8.73 -3.47 -10.06
C THR A 243 -8.80 -2.29 -9.08
N GLU A 244 -9.16 -2.52 -7.82
CA GLU A 244 -9.20 -1.46 -6.80
C GLU A 244 -7.82 -0.79 -6.65
N ILE A 245 -6.73 -1.56 -6.53
CA ILE A 245 -5.36 -1.01 -6.53
C ILE A 245 -5.02 -0.34 -7.86
N GLY A 246 -5.47 -0.90 -8.98
CA GLY A 246 -5.25 -0.33 -10.31
C GLY A 246 -5.91 1.02 -10.49
N SER A 247 -7.11 1.22 -9.94
CA SER A 247 -7.83 2.49 -9.97
C SER A 247 -7.09 3.57 -9.17
N ILE A 248 -6.60 3.25 -7.98
CA ILE A 248 -5.74 4.12 -7.15
C ILE A 248 -4.46 4.48 -7.91
N ALA A 249 -3.80 3.48 -8.49
CA ALA A 249 -2.59 3.70 -9.29
C ALA A 249 -2.83 4.62 -10.50
N LYS A 250 -3.98 4.49 -11.17
CA LYS A 250 -4.38 5.35 -12.29
C LYS A 250 -4.61 6.80 -11.84
N GLU A 251 -5.27 7.02 -10.71
CA GLU A 251 -5.48 8.35 -10.14
C GLU A 251 -4.15 9.02 -9.78
N VAL A 252 -3.25 8.28 -9.13
CA VAL A 252 -1.89 8.74 -8.82
C VAL A 252 -1.08 9.07 -10.07
N LEU A 253 -1.23 8.30 -11.16
CA LEU A 253 -0.55 8.56 -12.43
C LEU A 253 -1.14 9.76 -13.19
N ASN A 254 -2.44 10.00 -13.06
CA ASN A 254 -3.15 11.11 -13.70
C ASN A 254 -3.09 12.40 -12.87
N SER A 255 -2.77 12.32 -11.57
CA SER A 255 -2.49 13.51 -10.79
C SER A 255 -1.34 14.29 -11.45
N SER A 256 -1.61 15.53 -11.79
CA SER A 256 -0.65 16.43 -12.43
C SER A 256 0.68 16.36 -11.68
N ARG A 257 1.78 16.14 -12.40
CA ARG A 257 3.13 16.17 -11.82
C ARG A 257 3.29 17.51 -11.11
N THR A 258 3.18 17.52 -9.78
CA THR A 258 3.48 18.72 -9.00
C THR A 258 4.94 19.08 -9.23
N LEU A 259 5.18 20.31 -9.66
CA LEU A 259 6.53 20.84 -9.82
C LEU A 259 7.17 20.93 -8.43
N THR A 260 8.46 20.61 -8.35
CA THR A 260 9.19 20.82 -7.09
C THR A 260 9.37 22.30 -6.78
N PRO A 261 9.59 22.70 -5.52
CA PRO A 261 9.86 24.08 -5.16
C PRO A 261 11.01 24.70 -5.99
N LEU A 262 12.06 23.93 -6.25
CA LEU A 262 13.17 24.36 -7.10
C LEU A 262 12.72 24.59 -8.55
N GLN A 263 11.95 23.67 -9.14
CA GLN A 263 11.42 23.85 -10.49
C GLN A 263 10.52 25.10 -10.61
N ILE A 264 9.68 25.37 -9.61
CA ILE A 264 8.84 26.58 -9.56
C ILE A 264 9.73 27.83 -9.54
N ARG A 265 10.74 27.86 -8.66
CA ARG A 265 11.68 28.99 -8.56
C ARG A 265 12.47 29.18 -9.85
N MET A 266 12.91 28.09 -10.47
CA MET A 266 13.66 28.12 -11.73
C MET A 266 12.82 28.65 -12.89
N ASN A 267 11.57 28.17 -13.01
CA ASN A 267 10.64 28.68 -14.03
C ASN A 267 10.38 30.19 -13.85
N LYS A 268 10.24 30.64 -12.60
CA LYS A 268 10.10 32.07 -12.29
C LYS A 268 11.37 32.84 -12.67
N PHE A 269 12.55 32.36 -12.25
CA PHE A 269 13.84 32.97 -12.57
C PHE A 269 14.06 33.08 -14.08
N THR A 270 13.81 32.01 -14.83
CA THR A 270 13.93 32.02 -16.30
C THR A 270 12.97 33.01 -16.93
N LYS A 271 11.73 33.11 -16.42
CA LYS A 271 10.76 34.09 -16.91
C LYS A 271 11.20 35.54 -16.63
N ASP A 272 11.67 35.80 -15.40
CA ASP A 272 12.14 37.13 -15.02
C ASP A 272 13.37 37.53 -15.83
N LEU A 273 14.32 36.61 -16.03
CA LEU A 273 15.52 36.84 -16.83
C LEU A 273 15.17 37.07 -18.32
N SER A 274 14.24 36.28 -18.87
CA SER A 274 13.76 36.47 -20.26
C SER A 274 13.09 37.83 -20.44
N LEU A 275 12.37 38.33 -19.46
CA LEU A 275 11.76 39.66 -19.48
C LEU A 275 12.84 40.76 -19.47
N ILE A 276 13.85 40.65 -18.62
CA ILE A 276 14.99 41.57 -18.56
C ILE A 276 15.74 41.56 -19.90
N ALA A 277 16.01 40.39 -20.44
CA ALA A 277 16.69 40.26 -21.73
C ALA A 277 15.88 40.92 -22.86
N ALA A 278 14.56 40.75 -22.89
CA ALA A 278 13.68 41.39 -23.86
C ALA A 278 13.69 42.92 -23.75
N VAL A 279 13.65 43.48 -22.53
CA VAL A 279 13.75 44.92 -22.31
C VAL A 279 15.11 45.45 -22.78
N LEU A 280 16.22 44.77 -22.42
CA LEU A 280 17.55 45.15 -22.88
C LEU A 280 17.67 45.08 -24.41
N ALA A 281 17.11 44.06 -25.02
CA ALA A 281 17.07 43.93 -26.50
C ALA A 281 16.37 45.12 -27.16
N ILE A 282 15.24 45.56 -26.59
CA ILE A 282 14.52 46.75 -27.10
C ILE A 282 15.38 48.02 -26.93
N ILE A 283 16.01 48.19 -25.78
CA ILE A 283 16.88 49.37 -25.54
C ILE A 283 18.07 49.37 -26.50
N VAL A 284 18.75 48.22 -26.66
CA VAL A 284 19.88 48.08 -27.59
C VAL A 284 19.43 48.36 -29.03
N THR A 285 18.30 47.79 -29.47
CA THR A 285 17.68 48.08 -30.77
C THR A 285 17.52 49.55 -31.01
N PHE A 286 16.95 50.29 -30.04
CA PHE A 286 16.69 51.73 -30.14
C PHE A 286 17.99 52.51 -30.22
N ILE A 287 19.00 52.19 -29.40
CA ILE A 287 20.31 52.85 -29.42
C ILE A 287 21.02 52.62 -30.75
N LEU A 288 21.01 51.41 -31.28
CA LEU A 288 21.66 51.06 -32.52
C LEU A 288 20.95 51.74 -33.73
N TYR A 289 19.63 51.82 -33.71
CA TYR A 289 18.83 52.53 -34.71
C TYR A 289 19.21 54.01 -34.76
N ILE A 290 19.33 54.68 -33.60
CA ILE A 290 19.77 56.10 -33.54
C ILE A 290 21.21 56.25 -34.06
N LYS A 291 22.09 55.28 -33.83
CA LYS A 291 23.46 55.28 -34.32
C LYS A 291 23.60 55.04 -35.81
N GLY A 292 22.49 54.73 -36.51
CA GLY A 292 22.46 54.55 -37.97
C GLY A 292 22.87 53.14 -38.44
N TYR A 293 22.86 52.13 -37.54
CA TYR A 293 23.10 50.74 -37.94
C TYR A 293 21.97 50.24 -38.84
N THR A 294 22.29 49.35 -39.77
CA THR A 294 21.30 48.72 -40.64
C THR A 294 20.39 47.77 -39.86
N ALA A 295 19.15 47.58 -40.32
CA ALA A 295 18.23 46.66 -39.70
C ALA A 295 18.80 45.24 -39.58
N LYS A 296 19.64 44.81 -40.53
CA LYS A 296 20.36 43.54 -40.53
C LYS A 296 21.35 43.42 -39.38
N GLU A 297 22.19 44.41 -39.17
CA GLU A 297 23.19 44.44 -38.10
C GLU A 297 22.51 44.46 -36.73
N ILE A 298 21.46 45.27 -36.56
CA ILE A 298 20.67 45.34 -35.33
C ILE A 298 20.06 43.96 -35.01
N PHE A 299 19.47 43.31 -36.02
CA PHE A 299 18.85 42.01 -35.87
C PHE A 299 19.83 40.96 -35.35
N PHE A 300 21.00 40.79 -35.96
CA PHE A 300 21.98 39.82 -35.51
C PHE A 300 22.54 40.12 -34.14
N LEU A 301 22.78 41.38 -33.81
CA LEU A 301 23.32 41.79 -32.52
C LEU A 301 22.32 41.54 -31.39
N VAL A 302 21.04 41.83 -31.62
CA VAL A 302 19.96 41.60 -30.65
C VAL A 302 19.72 40.11 -30.41
N ILE A 303 19.81 39.29 -31.46
CA ILE A 303 19.71 37.84 -31.31
C ILE A 303 20.88 37.26 -30.54
N ALA A 304 22.13 37.66 -30.91
CA ALA A 304 23.30 37.22 -30.18
C ALA A 304 23.21 37.56 -28.68
N LEU A 305 22.74 38.78 -28.35
CA LEU A 305 22.51 39.20 -26.98
C LEU A 305 21.42 38.34 -26.29
N SER A 306 20.32 38.10 -27.00
CA SER A 306 19.19 37.32 -26.45
C SER A 306 19.58 35.87 -26.17
N VAL A 307 20.30 35.22 -27.08
CA VAL A 307 20.80 33.84 -26.89
C VAL A 307 21.82 33.78 -25.74
N SER A 308 22.76 34.73 -25.68
CA SER A 308 23.76 34.77 -24.59
C SER A 308 23.17 35.00 -23.20
N ALA A 309 22.00 35.63 -23.11
CA ALA A 309 21.33 35.89 -21.83
C ALA A 309 20.63 34.66 -21.23
N ILE A 310 20.50 33.56 -21.97
CA ILE A 310 19.75 32.38 -21.56
C ILE A 310 20.70 31.41 -20.83
N PRO A 311 20.40 31.02 -19.58
CA PRO A 311 21.26 30.12 -18.81
C PRO A 311 21.03 28.64 -19.17
N GLU A 312 21.48 28.22 -20.34
CA GLU A 312 21.27 26.85 -20.89
C GLU A 312 21.91 25.76 -20.03
N GLY A 313 23.01 26.06 -19.34
CA GLY A 313 23.71 25.13 -18.46
C GLY A 313 22.98 24.81 -17.15
N LEU A 314 21.98 25.60 -16.75
CA LEU A 314 21.37 25.52 -15.43
C LEU A 314 20.59 24.21 -15.18
N PRO A 315 19.75 23.71 -16.10
CA PRO A 315 19.09 22.40 -15.93
C PRO A 315 20.10 21.25 -15.83
N VAL A 316 21.21 21.34 -16.57
CA VAL A 316 22.30 20.34 -16.53
C VAL A 316 22.95 20.27 -15.15
N VAL A 317 23.33 21.43 -14.60
CA VAL A 317 23.96 21.53 -13.26
C VAL A 317 23.03 21.02 -12.17
N ILE A 318 21.74 21.35 -12.23
CA ILE A 318 20.75 20.87 -11.27
C ILE A 318 20.63 19.33 -11.34
N THR A 319 20.49 18.77 -12.54
CA THR A 319 20.38 17.32 -12.72
C THR A 319 21.64 16.59 -12.23
N LEU A 320 22.81 17.15 -12.49
CA LEU A 320 24.07 16.60 -12.00
C LEU A 320 24.14 16.63 -10.47
N ALA A 321 23.81 17.75 -9.85
CA ALA A 321 23.78 17.89 -8.39
C ALA A 321 22.79 16.91 -7.72
N LEU A 322 21.58 16.76 -8.29
CA LEU A 322 20.60 15.78 -7.80
C LEU A 322 21.07 14.34 -8.01
N SER A 323 21.76 14.04 -9.11
CA SER A 323 22.30 12.70 -9.37
C SER A 323 23.40 12.35 -8.37
N ILE A 324 24.33 13.27 -8.09
CA ILE A 324 25.39 13.09 -7.06
C ILE A 324 24.77 12.90 -5.69
N SER A 325 23.72 13.68 -5.36
CA SER A 325 23.03 13.56 -4.08
C SER A 325 22.31 12.22 -3.96
N SER A 326 21.67 11.73 -5.03
CA SER A 326 21.05 10.41 -5.09
C SER A 326 22.07 9.28 -4.88
N ASP A 327 23.27 9.37 -5.48
CA ASP A 327 24.36 8.40 -5.27
C ASP A 327 24.83 8.40 -3.79
N LYS A 328 24.98 9.56 -3.19
CA LYS A 328 25.32 9.67 -1.76
C LYS A 328 24.25 9.05 -0.87
N MET A 329 22.97 9.23 -1.19
CA MET A 329 21.85 8.63 -0.47
C MET A 329 21.83 7.11 -0.63
N ALA A 330 22.11 6.60 -1.84
CA ALA A 330 22.19 5.16 -2.10
C ALA A 330 23.29 4.49 -1.25
N LYS A 331 24.44 5.15 -1.05
CA LYS A 331 25.52 4.70 -0.14
C LYS A 331 25.11 4.67 1.33
N LYS A 332 24.00 5.33 1.68
CA LYS A 332 23.36 5.31 3.01
C LYS A 332 22.09 4.43 3.03
N ASN A 333 21.97 3.48 2.10
CA ASN A 333 20.84 2.56 1.96
C ASN A 333 19.49 3.24 1.65
N VAL A 334 19.50 4.46 1.10
CA VAL A 334 18.30 5.18 0.67
C VAL A 334 18.16 5.11 -0.84
N ILE A 335 17.12 4.42 -1.32
CA ILE A 335 16.86 4.27 -2.76
C ILE A 335 15.92 5.38 -3.23
N VAL A 336 16.44 6.27 -4.06
CA VAL A 336 15.67 7.38 -4.66
C VAL A 336 15.06 6.91 -5.99
N LYS A 337 13.74 6.80 -6.06
CA LYS A 337 13.02 6.37 -7.28
C LYS A 337 12.87 7.49 -8.33
N LYS A 338 12.94 8.76 -7.93
CA LYS A 338 12.83 9.94 -8.80
C LYS A 338 13.83 11.01 -8.34
N LEU A 339 14.67 11.54 -9.24
CA LEU A 339 15.68 12.55 -8.89
C LEU A 339 15.07 13.80 -8.23
N ASN A 340 13.90 14.23 -8.70
CA ASN A 340 13.18 15.37 -8.11
C ASN A 340 12.79 15.15 -6.64
N ALA A 341 12.67 13.90 -6.19
CA ALA A 341 12.36 13.59 -4.80
C ALA A 341 13.51 13.95 -3.84
N VAL A 342 14.75 13.98 -4.32
CA VAL A 342 15.93 14.39 -3.53
C VAL A 342 15.80 15.85 -3.08
N GLU A 343 15.39 16.70 -4.00
CA GLU A 343 15.16 18.14 -3.72
C GLU A 343 13.96 18.33 -2.79
N ALA A 344 12.84 17.67 -3.08
CA ALA A 344 11.64 17.74 -2.25
C ALA A 344 11.92 17.26 -0.81
N LEU A 345 12.72 16.21 -0.64
CA LEU A 345 13.12 15.73 0.69
C LEU A 345 13.94 16.77 1.44
N GLY A 346 14.90 17.44 0.76
CA GLY A 346 15.74 18.49 1.36
C GLY A 346 14.99 19.77 1.74
N SER A 347 13.81 20.01 1.14
CA SER A 347 12.95 21.18 1.42
C SER A 347 11.70 20.84 2.24
N THR A 348 11.64 19.63 2.80
CA THR A 348 10.50 19.17 3.59
C THR A 348 10.37 19.96 4.89
N THR A 349 9.18 20.47 5.17
CA THR A 349 8.84 21.19 6.40
C THR A 349 7.88 20.41 7.31
N LEU A 350 7.22 19.39 6.74
CA LEU A 350 6.27 18.53 7.44
C LEU A 350 6.38 17.09 6.93
N ILE A 351 6.42 16.14 7.86
CA ILE A 351 6.34 14.71 7.59
C ILE A 351 5.02 14.20 8.17
N ALA A 352 4.18 13.65 7.31
CA ALA A 352 2.98 12.92 7.70
C ALA A 352 3.34 11.43 7.78
N SER A 353 3.33 10.88 8.99
CA SER A 353 3.73 9.50 9.25
C SER A 353 2.54 8.67 9.68
N ASP A 354 2.41 7.48 9.12
CA ASP A 354 1.49 6.48 9.65
C ASP A 354 1.92 6.01 11.04
N LYS A 355 0.94 5.61 11.88
CA LYS A 355 1.18 5.06 13.20
C LYS A 355 1.61 3.59 13.10
N THR A 356 0.71 2.75 12.57
CA THR A 356 0.80 1.29 12.63
C THR A 356 1.82 0.75 11.63
N GLY A 357 2.79 -0.02 12.10
CA GLY A 357 3.86 -0.59 11.25
C GLY A 357 4.90 0.42 10.74
N THR A 358 4.72 1.72 11.01
CA THR A 358 5.66 2.79 10.66
C THR A 358 6.34 3.36 11.90
N LEU A 359 5.58 3.99 12.79
CA LEU A 359 6.09 4.46 14.09
C LEU A 359 6.11 3.33 15.13
N THR A 360 5.22 2.34 14.97
CA THR A 360 5.14 1.14 15.80
C THR A 360 5.64 -0.09 15.04
N LEU A 361 5.86 -1.20 15.75
CA LEU A 361 6.31 -2.47 15.17
C LEU A 361 5.20 -3.20 14.42
N ASN A 362 3.93 -2.88 14.68
CA ASN A 362 2.75 -3.66 14.28
C ASN A 362 2.77 -5.09 14.88
N GLU A 363 3.29 -5.21 16.09
CA GLU A 363 3.42 -6.45 16.84
C GLU A 363 2.81 -6.27 18.21
N GLN A 364 1.55 -6.69 18.39
CA GLN A 364 0.91 -6.61 19.70
C GLN A 364 1.75 -7.33 20.75
N THR A 365 2.02 -6.67 21.86
CA THR A 365 2.86 -7.21 22.92
C THR A 365 2.13 -7.13 24.25
N VAL A 366 2.09 -8.22 25.01
CA VAL A 366 1.56 -8.18 26.38
C VAL A 366 2.48 -7.31 27.24
N LYS A 367 1.91 -6.29 27.88
CA LYS A 367 2.63 -5.36 28.77
C LYS A 367 2.22 -5.46 30.22
N LYS A 368 0.96 -5.79 30.51
CA LYS A 368 0.46 -5.93 31.88
C LYS A 368 -0.48 -7.12 32.00
N ILE A 369 -0.43 -7.79 33.16
CA ILE A 369 -1.43 -8.78 33.61
C ILE A 369 -2.00 -8.28 34.93
N VAL A 370 -3.33 -8.16 35.01
CA VAL A 370 -4.02 -7.68 36.19
C VAL A 370 -4.95 -8.78 36.71
N LEU A 371 -4.69 -9.25 37.93
CA LEU A 371 -5.50 -10.28 38.59
C LEU A 371 -6.72 -9.67 39.31
N PRO A 372 -7.76 -10.48 39.65
CA PRO A 372 -8.98 -9.98 40.29
C PRO A 372 -8.75 -9.30 41.67
N ASN A 373 -7.66 -9.61 42.33
CA ASN A 373 -7.25 -9.01 43.60
C ASN A 373 -6.48 -7.70 43.48
N ASN A 374 -6.32 -7.16 42.25
CA ASN A 374 -5.52 -5.99 41.85
C ASN A 374 -4.00 -6.22 41.83
N ASP A 375 -3.51 -7.44 42.01
CA ASP A 375 -2.09 -7.71 41.76
C ASP A 375 -1.81 -7.45 40.28
N THR A 376 -0.85 -6.56 39.99
CA THR A 376 -0.44 -6.20 38.63
C THR A 376 0.96 -6.73 38.38
N TYR A 377 1.15 -7.34 37.23
CA TYR A 377 2.42 -7.85 36.73
C TYR A 377 2.79 -7.12 35.47
N ILE A 378 4.05 -6.69 35.39
CA ILE A 378 4.59 -5.98 34.23
C ILE A 378 5.34 -6.99 33.37
N VAL A 379 5.13 -6.94 32.06
CA VAL A 379 5.83 -7.78 31.10
C VAL A 379 6.80 -6.91 30.29
N THR A 380 8.09 -7.22 30.39
CA THR A 380 9.15 -6.54 29.65
C THR A 380 9.42 -7.24 28.31
N GLY A 381 10.22 -6.61 27.46
CA GLY A 381 10.50 -7.08 26.11
C GLY A 381 9.39 -6.71 25.12
N GLU A 382 9.73 -6.67 23.84
CA GLU A 382 8.87 -6.19 22.76
C GLU A 382 8.89 -7.17 21.59
N GLY A 383 7.78 -7.17 20.83
CA GLY A 383 7.65 -7.97 19.63
C GLY A 383 7.36 -9.45 19.86
N TYR A 384 7.31 -10.20 18.75
CA TYR A 384 6.97 -11.62 18.73
C TYR A 384 8.18 -12.51 18.97
N ASN A 385 8.71 -12.45 20.20
CA ASN A 385 9.85 -13.25 20.60
C ASN A 385 9.74 -13.68 22.07
N GLY A 386 10.62 -14.58 22.50
CA GLY A 386 10.69 -15.03 23.89
C GLY A 386 11.55 -14.15 24.81
N ILE A 387 12.01 -12.99 24.33
CA ILE A 387 12.94 -12.13 25.05
C ILE A 387 12.17 -11.19 25.97
N GLY A 388 12.45 -11.25 27.27
CA GLY A 388 11.80 -10.42 28.28
C GLY A 388 11.57 -11.16 29.56
N LYS A 389 10.93 -10.52 30.54
CA LYS A 389 10.64 -11.06 31.88
C LYS A 389 9.26 -10.61 32.35
N ILE A 390 8.68 -11.38 33.23
CA ILE A 390 7.48 -10.99 33.94
C ILE A 390 7.91 -10.55 35.36
N GLU A 391 7.58 -9.32 35.71
CA GLU A 391 7.94 -8.70 36.99
C GLU A 391 6.71 -8.60 37.89
N GLY A 392 6.83 -9.04 39.12
CA GLY A 392 5.74 -9.01 40.11
C GLY A 392 5.98 -9.93 41.29
N LYS A 393 5.12 -9.80 42.32
CA LYS A 393 5.21 -10.62 43.50
C LYS A 393 4.55 -11.99 43.28
N ASN A 394 5.32 -13.06 43.40
CA ASN A 394 4.85 -14.45 43.27
C ASN A 394 4.29 -14.78 41.88
N LEU A 395 5.18 -15.04 40.94
CA LEU A 395 4.87 -15.34 39.52
C LEU A 395 3.97 -16.58 39.35
N ASN A 396 3.90 -17.48 40.31
CA ASN A 396 2.98 -18.63 40.24
C ASN A 396 1.50 -18.22 40.14
N LYS A 397 1.12 -17.02 40.60
CA LYS A 397 -0.26 -16.52 40.51
C LYS A 397 -0.70 -16.24 39.06
N VAL A 398 0.20 -15.88 38.19
CA VAL A 398 -0.10 -15.60 36.76
C VAL A 398 0.01 -16.83 35.87
N LYS A 399 0.55 -17.94 36.38
CA LYS A 399 0.74 -19.17 35.59
C LYS A 399 -0.57 -19.66 34.95
N ASN A 400 -1.69 -19.60 35.70
CA ASN A 400 -2.96 -20.09 35.18
C ASN A 400 -3.49 -19.23 34.04
N ILE A 401 -3.50 -17.91 34.17
CA ILE A 401 -3.99 -17.02 33.08
C ILE A 401 -3.10 -17.10 31.84
N ILE A 402 -1.79 -17.33 32.02
CA ILE A 402 -0.87 -17.57 30.89
C ILE A 402 -1.24 -18.88 30.20
N LYS A 403 -1.42 -19.98 30.94
CA LYS A 403 -1.85 -21.26 30.38
C LYS A 403 -3.20 -21.14 29.65
N GLU A 404 -4.17 -20.43 30.23
CA GLU A 404 -5.47 -20.15 29.59
C GLU A 404 -5.29 -19.50 28.24
N GLY A 405 -4.37 -18.52 28.11
CA GLY A 405 -4.03 -17.88 26.86
C GLY A 405 -3.32 -18.81 25.85
N LEU A 406 -2.56 -19.81 26.33
CA LEU A 406 -1.89 -20.78 25.47
C LEU A 406 -2.84 -21.88 24.98
N TYR A 407 -3.77 -22.37 25.80
CA TYR A 407 -4.78 -23.35 25.41
C TYR A 407 -5.80 -22.76 24.43
N ASN A 408 -6.28 -21.56 24.72
CA ASN A 408 -7.23 -20.83 23.88
C ASN A 408 -6.48 -19.94 22.88
N ASN A 409 -5.78 -20.58 21.93
CA ASN A 409 -4.88 -19.92 21.00
C ASN A 409 -4.83 -20.68 19.66
N GLU A 410 -4.97 -19.98 18.56
CA GLU A 410 -4.92 -20.54 17.21
C GLU A 410 -3.65 -20.14 16.42
N ALA A 411 -2.85 -19.20 16.97
CA ALA A 411 -1.63 -18.73 16.34
C ALA A 411 -0.45 -19.70 16.51
N THR A 412 0.63 -19.53 15.79
CA THR A 412 1.90 -20.23 15.96
C THR A 412 3.04 -19.24 16.16
N LEU A 413 3.97 -19.60 17.03
CA LEU A 413 5.22 -18.88 17.25
C LEU A 413 6.32 -19.89 17.50
N SER A 414 7.38 -19.87 16.71
CA SER A 414 8.52 -20.80 16.83
C SER A 414 9.83 -20.12 16.44
N LEU A 415 10.91 -20.55 17.07
CA LEU A 415 12.26 -20.15 16.69
C LEU A 415 12.77 -21.11 15.60
N GLN A 416 13.07 -20.62 14.41
CA GLN A 416 13.58 -21.38 13.28
C GLN A 416 14.83 -20.69 12.73
N ASN A 417 15.95 -21.39 12.67
CA ASN A 417 17.24 -20.85 12.17
C ASN A 417 17.62 -19.51 12.82
N ASP A 418 17.45 -19.39 14.15
CA ASP A 418 17.68 -18.18 14.93
C ASP A 418 16.73 -17.00 14.64
N GLU A 419 15.70 -17.20 13.84
CA GLU A 419 14.64 -16.21 13.58
C GLU A 419 13.30 -16.67 14.15
N TRP A 420 12.56 -15.73 14.73
CA TRP A 420 11.20 -15.97 15.21
C TRP A 420 10.21 -15.93 14.05
N VAL A 421 9.53 -17.04 13.83
CA VAL A 421 8.48 -17.17 12.80
C VAL A 421 7.14 -17.26 13.50
N SER A 422 6.23 -16.36 13.14
CA SER A 422 4.88 -16.29 13.70
C SER A 422 3.82 -16.39 12.62
N PHE A 423 2.66 -16.96 12.96
CA PHE A 423 1.50 -17.04 12.09
C PHE A 423 0.21 -17.02 12.92
N GLY A 424 -0.80 -16.24 12.50
CA GLY A 424 -2.11 -16.13 13.15
C GLY A 424 -2.42 -14.72 13.64
N ASP A 425 -3.45 -14.60 14.48
CA ASP A 425 -3.88 -13.33 15.08
C ASP A 425 -2.79 -12.72 15.97
N SER A 426 -2.64 -11.40 15.88
CA SER A 426 -1.58 -10.65 16.57
C SER A 426 -1.62 -10.75 18.10
N MET A 427 -2.83 -10.79 18.69
CA MET A 427 -2.99 -10.92 20.13
C MET A 427 -2.71 -12.36 20.58
N ASP A 428 -3.05 -13.33 19.75
CA ASP A 428 -2.75 -14.73 19.98
C ASP A 428 -1.24 -15.00 19.95
N ILE A 429 -0.54 -14.43 18.98
CA ILE A 429 0.93 -14.50 18.91
C ILE A 429 1.56 -13.85 20.14
N ALA A 430 1.03 -12.71 20.60
CA ALA A 430 1.50 -12.04 21.81
C ALA A 430 1.33 -12.91 23.07
N LEU A 431 0.24 -13.69 23.17
CA LEU A 431 0.04 -14.65 24.25
C LEU A 431 1.04 -15.80 24.18
N LEU A 432 1.41 -16.26 22.99
CA LEU A 432 2.48 -17.26 22.82
C LEU A 432 3.83 -16.71 23.27
N SER A 433 4.17 -15.49 22.85
CA SER A 433 5.37 -14.78 23.31
C SER A 433 5.40 -14.64 24.84
N LEU A 434 4.25 -14.33 25.47
CA LEU A 434 4.11 -14.30 26.93
C LEU A 434 4.43 -15.67 27.55
N GLY A 435 3.97 -16.76 26.93
CA GLY A 435 4.28 -18.12 27.35
C GLY A 435 5.79 -18.40 27.38
N TYR A 436 6.49 -18.06 26.30
CA TYR A 436 7.96 -18.18 26.23
C TYR A 436 8.67 -17.33 27.31
N LYS A 437 8.23 -16.09 27.55
CA LYS A 437 8.78 -15.20 28.59
C LYS A 437 8.57 -15.74 30.00
N TYR A 438 7.53 -16.57 30.21
CA TYR A 438 7.28 -17.27 31.49
C TYR A 438 8.05 -18.60 31.61
N GLY A 439 8.62 -19.11 30.51
CA GLY A 439 9.27 -20.42 30.46
C GLY A 439 8.30 -21.58 30.21
N LEU A 440 7.17 -21.32 29.57
CA LEU A 440 6.22 -22.32 29.08
C LEU A 440 6.35 -22.42 27.56
N GLU A 441 6.88 -23.52 27.07
CA GLU A 441 6.92 -23.81 25.63
C GLU A 441 5.57 -24.35 25.16
N ASN A 442 5.19 -23.95 23.96
CA ASN A 442 3.81 -24.09 23.46
C ASN A 442 3.48 -25.47 22.88
N THR A 443 4.47 -26.30 22.58
CA THR A 443 4.32 -27.51 21.76
C THR A 443 3.44 -28.58 22.38
N ASP A 444 3.43 -28.71 23.69
CA ASP A 444 2.73 -29.80 24.39
C ASP A 444 1.29 -29.46 24.80
N LEU A 445 0.96 -28.18 24.95
CA LEU A 445 -0.35 -27.75 25.47
C LEU A 445 -1.48 -27.90 24.44
N ARG A 446 -1.20 -27.72 23.16
CA ARG A 446 -2.21 -27.81 22.08
C ARG A 446 -2.77 -29.21 21.87
N THR A 447 -1.98 -30.25 22.12
CA THR A 447 -2.42 -31.64 21.98
C THR A 447 -3.51 -32.00 22.97
N ASN A 448 -3.63 -31.24 24.06
CA ASN A 448 -4.62 -31.44 25.12
C ASN A 448 -5.95 -30.71 24.86
N VAL A 449 -6.05 -29.89 23.82
CA VAL A 449 -7.30 -29.22 23.46
C VAL A 449 -8.22 -30.19 22.72
N ILE A 450 -9.44 -30.33 23.21
CA ILE A 450 -10.43 -31.28 22.69
C ILE A 450 -11.28 -30.59 21.62
N ASP A 451 -11.74 -29.36 21.89
CA ASP A 451 -12.58 -28.59 20.98
C ASP A 451 -12.47 -27.09 21.26
N ARG A 452 -12.89 -26.28 20.30
CA ARG A 452 -12.87 -24.81 20.39
C ARG A 452 -14.14 -24.21 19.85
N ILE A 453 -14.55 -23.08 20.45
CA ILE A 453 -15.44 -22.11 19.82
C ILE A 453 -14.53 -20.99 19.33
N PRO A 454 -14.32 -20.83 18.02
CA PRO A 454 -13.43 -19.82 17.46
C PRO A 454 -13.93 -18.40 17.77
N TYR A 455 -13.02 -17.43 17.69
CA TYR A 455 -13.41 -16.03 17.83
C TYR A 455 -14.23 -15.60 16.61
N GLU A 456 -15.40 -15.04 16.88
CA GLU A 456 -16.21 -14.33 15.89
C GLU A 456 -16.49 -12.91 16.38
N SER A 457 -16.42 -11.93 15.47
CA SER A 457 -16.60 -10.51 15.82
C SER A 457 -17.94 -10.23 16.49
N ASP A 458 -19.01 -10.91 16.08
CA ASP A 458 -20.34 -10.78 16.68
C ASP A 458 -20.41 -11.30 18.10
N ASN A 459 -19.69 -12.38 18.40
CA ASN A 459 -19.60 -12.97 19.72
C ASN A 459 -18.63 -12.19 20.61
N GLY A 460 -17.49 -11.77 20.07
CA GLY A 460 -16.45 -11.00 20.75
C GLY A 460 -15.67 -11.82 21.79
N TYR A 461 -15.66 -13.15 21.68
CA TYR A 461 -14.89 -14.07 22.52
C TYR A 461 -14.56 -15.36 21.78
N SER A 462 -13.55 -16.08 22.29
CA SER A 462 -13.24 -17.46 21.92
C SER A 462 -13.19 -18.36 23.16
N VAL A 463 -13.40 -19.67 22.96
CA VAL A 463 -13.43 -20.66 24.05
C VAL A 463 -12.59 -21.86 23.66
N ALA A 464 -11.86 -22.44 24.63
CA ALA A 464 -11.18 -23.71 24.45
C ALA A 464 -11.60 -24.70 25.56
N PHE A 465 -11.89 -25.93 25.16
CA PHE A 465 -12.13 -27.09 26.03
C PHE A 465 -10.87 -27.95 25.99
N TYR A 466 -10.25 -28.19 27.14
CA TYR A 466 -8.98 -28.89 27.18
C TYR A 466 -8.89 -29.83 28.38
N LYS A 467 -8.02 -30.84 28.28
CA LYS A 467 -7.74 -31.80 29.30
C LYS A 467 -6.37 -31.53 29.92
N GLU A 468 -6.29 -31.42 31.23
CA GLU A 468 -5.03 -31.36 31.96
C GLU A 468 -5.01 -32.47 33.02
N GLN A 469 -4.11 -33.43 32.86
CA GLN A 469 -4.12 -34.70 33.56
C GLN A 469 -5.43 -35.46 33.29
N ASP A 470 -6.20 -35.79 34.34
CA ASP A 470 -7.50 -36.45 34.22
C ASP A 470 -8.70 -35.51 34.30
N ASP A 471 -8.44 -34.22 34.46
CA ASP A 471 -9.45 -33.19 34.66
C ASP A 471 -9.74 -32.43 33.35
N MET A 472 -11.02 -32.09 33.17
CA MET A 472 -11.47 -31.25 32.08
C MET A 472 -11.58 -29.80 32.51
N TYR A 473 -11.12 -28.91 31.63
CA TYR A 473 -11.14 -27.47 31.84
C TYR A 473 -11.74 -26.76 30.64
N ILE A 474 -12.26 -25.59 30.90
CA ILE A 474 -12.72 -24.64 29.91
C ILE A 474 -12.11 -23.27 30.19
N THR A 475 -11.67 -22.60 29.16
CA THR A 475 -11.23 -21.21 29.22
C THR A 475 -11.89 -20.38 28.15
N ILE A 476 -12.26 -19.15 28.49
CA ILE A 476 -12.77 -18.12 27.61
C ILE A 476 -11.84 -16.91 27.64
N LYS A 477 -11.57 -16.33 26.47
CA LYS A 477 -10.92 -15.03 26.35
C LYS A 477 -11.70 -14.15 25.38
N GLY A 478 -11.72 -12.83 25.62
CA GLY A 478 -12.39 -11.90 24.73
C GLY A 478 -12.68 -10.55 25.37
N ASP A 479 -13.66 -9.87 24.79
CA ASP A 479 -14.17 -8.59 25.31
C ASP A 479 -14.68 -8.75 26.74
N LEU A 480 -14.37 -7.76 27.59
CA LEU A 480 -14.70 -7.82 29.01
C LEU A 480 -16.21 -8.06 29.25
N GLU A 481 -17.07 -7.30 28.58
CA GLU A 481 -18.51 -7.37 28.81
C GLU A 481 -19.10 -8.72 28.38
N LYS A 482 -18.53 -9.32 27.33
CA LYS A 482 -18.91 -10.65 26.84
C LYS A 482 -18.47 -11.73 27.82
N VAL A 483 -17.21 -11.70 28.28
CA VAL A 483 -16.67 -12.67 29.24
C VAL A 483 -17.38 -12.59 30.60
N LEU A 484 -17.71 -11.37 31.08
CA LEU A 484 -18.43 -11.17 32.33
C LEU A 484 -19.84 -11.79 32.35
N LYS A 485 -20.47 -12.06 31.20
CA LYS A 485 -21.77 -12.76 31.14
C LYS A 485 -21.67 -14.17 31.67
N PHE A 486 -20.56 -14.85 31.44
CA PHE A 486 -20.33 -16.24 31.87
C PHE A 486 -19.76 -16.35 33.30
N THR A 487 -19.50 -15.24 34.00
CA THR A 487 -18.89 -15.26 35.33
C THR A 487 -19.90 -15.30 36.44
N LYS A 488 -19.48 -15.79 37.64
CA LYS A 488 -20.30 -15.87 38.83
C LYS A 488 -20.93 -14.53 39.21
N LYS A 489 -22.15 -14.55 39.75
CA LYS A 489 -22.83 -13.35 40.25
C LYS A 489 -22.07 -12.64 41.38
N THR A 490 -21.28 -13.38 42.16
CA THR A 490 -20.42 -12.85 43.24
C THR A 490 -19.17 -12.10 42.74
N THR A 491 -18.90 -12.13 41.46
CA THR A 491 -17.77 -11.41 40.86
C THR A 491 -18.03 -9.90 40.95
N ASN A 492 -17.08 -9.14 41.48
CA ASN A 492 -17.19 -7.68 41.56
C ASN A 492 -16.95 -7.04 40.18
N LYS A 493 -18.00 -7.02 39.35
CA LYS A 493 -17.94 -6.59 37.97
C LYS A 493 -17.59 -5.10 37.81
N GLU A 494 -18.07 -4.24 38.74
CA GLU A 494 -17.76 -2.80 38.70
C GLU A 494 -16.28 -2.52 38.93
N LYS A 495 -15.67 -3.21 39.87
CA LYS A 495 -14.24 -3.09 40.14
C LYS A 495 -13.42 -3.49 38.91
N ILE A 496 -13.81 -4.57 38.23
CA ILE A 496 -13.11 -5.07 37.03
C ILE A 496 -13.28 -4.08 35.86
N ARG A 497 -14.49 -3.52 35.69
CA ARG A 497 -14.71 -2.47 34.66
C ARG A 497 -13.82 -1.26 34.86
N LYS A 498 -13.72 -0.76 36.12
CA LYS A 498 -12.81 0.36 36.41
C LYS A 498 -11.35 0.03 36.10
N GLN A 499 -10.91 -1.21 36.38
CA GLN A 499 -9.56 -1.64 36.02
C GLN A 499 -9.36 -1.65 34.49
N ASN A 500 -10.34 -2.18 33.75
CA ASN A 500 -10.31 -2.19 32.30
C ASN A 500 -10.30 -0.76 31.70
N GLU A 501 -11.13 0.13 32.24
CA GLU A 501 -11.18 1.54 31.83
C GLU A 501 -9.83 2.26 32.05
N LEU A 502 -9.19 2.01 33.19
CA LEU A 502 -7.85 2.55 33.46
C LEU A 502 -6.81 2.03 32.49
N LEU A 503 -6.83 0.73 32.16
CA LEU A 503 -5.92 0.17 31.17
C LEU A 503 -6.20 0.72 29.77
N ALA A 504 -7.47 0.84 29.40
CA ALA A 504 -7.88 1.39 28.11
C ALA A 504 -7.51 2.89 27.97
N SER A 505 -7.67 3.68 29.05
CA SER A 505 -7.26 5.10 29.05
C SER A 505 -5.75 5.29 28.93
N ASP A 506 -4.96 4.30 29.37
CA ASP A 506 -3.50 4.24 29.13
C ASP A 506 -3.13 3.78 27.71
N GLY A 507 -4.12 3.52 26.83
CA GLY A 507 -3.92 3.11 25.44
C GLY A 507 -3.71 1.60 25.24
N TYR A 508 -3.96 0.78 26.24
CA TYR A 508 -3.87 -0.67 26.10
C TYR A 508 -5.13 -1.27 25.46
N ARG A 509 -4.95 -2.24 24.57
CA ARG A 509 -6.01 -3.21 24.25
C ARG A 509 -6.08 -4.23 25.37
N VAL A 510 -7.28 -4.61 25.81
CA VAL A 510 -7.44 -5.48 26.98
C VAL A 510 -8.29 -6.68 26.60
N LEU A 511 -7.79 -7.89 26.90
CA LEU A 511 -8.57 -9.12 26.89
C LEU A 511 -8.87 -9.58 28.32
N ALA A 512 -10.12 -9.97 28.54
CA ALA A 512 -10.58 -10.60 29.76
C ALA A 512 -10.47 -12.12 29.63
N PHE A 513 -10.13 -12.78 30.74
CA PHE A 513 -10.01 -14.23 30.85
C PHE A 513 -10.88 -14.77 32.00
N ALA A 514 -11.51 -15.91 31.74
CA ALA A 514 -12.21 -16.68 32.75
C ALA A 514 -12.12 -18.18 32.46
N SER A 515 -12.14 -19.00 33.53
CA SER A 515 -12.00 -20.44 33.37
C SER A 515 -12.81 -21.21 34.41
N ALA A 516 -13.03 -22.48 34.16
CA ALA A 516 -13.58 -23.43 35.14
C ALA A 516 -13.07 -24.85 34.91
N LYS A 517 -13.02 -25.61 36.01
CA LYS A 517 -12.90 -27.06 35.95
C LYS A 517 -14.30 -27.67 35.74
N ILE A 518 -14.45 -28.56 34.81
CA ILE A 518 -15.72 -29.22 34.49
C ILE A 518 -15.80 -30.53 35.26
N THR A 519 -16.72 -30.61 36.24
CA THR A 519 -16.86 -31.78 37.12
C THR A 519 -17.75 -32.89 36.56
N SER A 520 -18.63 -32.56 35.60
CA SER A 520 -19.52 -33.52 34.93
C SER A 520 -19.40 -33.34 33.40
N PHE A 521 -18.36 -33.94 32.86
CA PHE A 521 -18.09 -33.85 31.41
C PHE A 521 -18.82 -34.97 30.67
N LYS A 522 -19.64 -34.57 29.68
CA LYS A 522 -20.13 -35.49 28.65
C LYS A 522 -19.40 -35.13 27.37
N GLN A 523 -18.62 -36.06 26.87
CA GLN A 523 -17.94 -35.87 25.60
C GLN A 523 -18.97 -35.67 24.47
N LYS A 524 -18.79 -34.62 23.68
CA LYS A 524 -19.60 -34.26 22.54
C LYS A 524 -18.71 -34.15 21.30
N ASP A 525 -19.29 -34.35 20.14
CA ASP A 525 -18.57 -34.17 18.86
C ASP A 525 -18.34 -32.66 18.56
N ILE A 526 -19.24 -31.79 19.03
CA ILE A 526 -19.17 -30.34 18.83
C ILE A 526 -19.74 -29.65 20.09
N TYR A 527 -18.99 -28.68 20.64
CA TYR A 527 -19.42 -27.83 21.74
C TYR A 527 -20.01 -26.51 21.24
N LYS A 528 -21.03 -26.01 21.95
CA LYS A 528 -21.75 -24.76 21.65
C LYS A 528 -21.70 -23.82 22.85
N GLU A 529 -22.09 -22.56 22.64
CA GLU A 529 -22.22 -21.54 23.68
C GLU A 529 -23.05 -22.04 24.91
N SER A 530 -24.10 -22.81 24.65
CA SER A 530 -24.92 -23.41 25.72
C SER A 530 -24.19 -24.40 26.63
N ASP A 531 -23.00 -24.84 26.25
CA ASP A 531 -22.18 -25.79 27.02
C ASP A 531 -21.17 -25.08 27.92
N ILE A 532 -21.10 -23.76 27.87
CA ILE A 532 -20.22 -22.94 28.71
C ILE A 532 -20.83 -22.86 30.14
N PRO A 533 -20.19 -23.43 31.17
CA PRO A 533 -20.66 -23.33 32.52
C PRO A 533 -20.40 -21.95 33.12
N ILE A 534 -20.80 -21.73 34.36
CA ILE A 534 -20.43 -20.53 35.11
C ILE A 534 -18.93 -20.57 35.43
N LEU A 535 -18.21 -19.55 34.96
CA LEU A 535 -16.76 -19.44 35.05
C LEU A 535 -16.30 -18.58 36.23
N LYS A 536 -15.06 -18.80 36.67
CA LYS A 536 -14.33 -17.94 37.59
C LYS A 536 -13.50 -16.96 36.77
N PHE A 537 -13.65 -15.67 37.03
CA PHE A 537 -12.83 -14.64 36.40
C PHE A 537 -11.36 -14.81 36.77
N SER A 538 -10.47 -14.90 35.76
CA SER A 538 -9.04 -15.15 35.92
C SER A 538 -8.23 -13.86 35.97
N GLY A 539 -8.58 -12.85 35.14
CA GLY A 539 -7.90 -11.57 35.10
C GLY A 539 -8.02 -10.86 33.76
N LEU A 540 -7.26 -9.77 33.65
CA LEU A 540 -7.12 -8.96 32.43
C LEU A 540 -5.69 -9.07 31.91
N VAL A 541 -5.54 -9.17 30.61
CA VAL A 541 -4.24 -9.09 29.91
C VAL A 541 -4.28 -7.87 29.01
N ALA A 542 -3.31 -6.97 29.18
CA ALA A 542 -3.22 -5.71 28.47
C ALA A 542 -2.09 -5.74 27.44
N PHE A 543 -2.44 -5.38 26.22
CA PHE A 543 -1.59 -5.40 25.04
C PHE A 543 -1.32 -3.99 24.53
N LEU A 544 -0.15 -3.80 23.97
CA LEU A 544 0.24 -2.55 23.30
C LEU A 544 1.07 -2.90 22.06
N ASP A 545 0.86 -2.16 20.97
CA ASP A 545 1.76 -2.18 19.83
C ASP A 545 2.94 -1.24 20.14
N PRO A 546 4.16 -1.77 20.37
CA PRO A 546 5.27 -0.97 20.85
C PRO A 546 5.80 -0.04 19.77
N ILE A 547 6.28 1.13 20.21
CA ILE A 547 6.97 2.08 19.34
C ILE A 547 8.31 1.46 18.91
N ARG A 548 8.69 1.64 17.65
CA ARG A 548 10.01 1.24 17.16
C ARG A 548 11.11 1.91 17.97
N PRO A 549 12.20 1.20 18.31
CA PRO A 549 13.28 1.74 19.13
C PRO A 549 13.91 3.02 18.56
N ASP A 550 14.01 3.11 17.22
CA ASP A 550 14.60 4.23 16.48
C ASP A 550 13.61 5.38 16.20
N ALA A 551 12.30 5.18 16.37
CA ALA A 551 11.27 6.17 16.03
C ALA A 551 11.41 7.46 16.87
N LYS A 552 11.69 7.34 18.17
CA LYS A 552 11.85 8.50 19.05
C LYS A 552 13.00 9.39 18.61
N GLU A 553 14.16 8.78 18.36
CA GLU A 553 15.35 9.50 17.89
C GLU A 553 15.13 10.15 16.52
N ALA A 554 14.45 9.43 15.59
CA ALA A 554 14.10 9.95 14.28
C ALA A 554 13.20 11.20 14.37
N VAL A 555 12.15 11.15 15.22
CA VAL A 555 11.26 12.30 15.45
C VAL A 555 11.99 13.48 16.09
N GLU A 556 12.89 13.23 17.04
CA GLU A 556 13.70 14.28 17.68
C GLU A 556 14.65 14.95 16.67
N LYS A 557 15.28 14.16 15.78
CA LYS A 557 16.10 14.69 14.68
C LYS A 557 15.29 15.54 13.71
N CYS A 558 14.08 15.12 13.35
CA CYS A 558 13.19 15.92 12.52
C CYS A 558 12.84 17.25 13.20
N LYS A 559 12.48 17.23 14.47
CA LYS A 559 12.17 18.45 15.25
C LYS A 559 13.36 19.39 15.34
N SER A 560 14.56 18.88 15.57
CA SER A 560 15.78 19.68 15.62
C SER A 560 16.12 20.33 14.28
N ALA A 561 15.74 19.70 13.17
CA ALA A 561 15.84 20.25 11.82
C ALA A 561 14.71 21.24 11.45
N GLY A 562 13.79 21.53 12.36
CA GLY A 562 12.65 22.40 12.10
C GLY A 562 11.52 21.72 11.31
N ILE A 563 11.54 20.40 11.18
CA ILE A 563 10.53 19.62 10.45
C ILE A 563 9.44 19.17 11.43
N LYS A 564 8.19 19.52 11.12
CA LYS A 564 7.03 19.08 11.90
C LYS A 564 6.69 17.63 11.54
N VAL A 565 6.60 16.76 12.55
CA VAL A 565 6.10 15.39 12.36
C VAL A 565 4.66 15.32 12.84
N VAL A 566 3.77 14.81 11.99
CA VAL A 566 2.33 14.62 12.23
C VAL A 566 2.03 13.14 12.04
N MET A 567 1.42 12.54 13.06
CA MET A 567 0.94 11.17 12.97
C MET A 567 -0.43 11.14 12.28
N ILE A 568 -0.58 10.27 11.30
CA ILE A 568 -1.85 9.97 10.63
C ILE A 568 -2.23 8.54 11.02
N THR A 569 -3.46 8.34 11.43
CA THR A 569 -3.97 7.00 11.78
C THR A 569 -5.42 6.88 11.35
N GLY A 570 -5.83 5.67 10.99
CA GLY A 570 -7.23 5.32 10.73
C GLY A 570 -8.03 4.98 11.99
N ASP A 571 -7.34 4.86 13.12
CA ASP A 571 -7.93 4.54 14.44
C ASP A 571 -8.60 5.78 15.05
#